data_7908294284c6d607f46c510638b93a7d
#
_entry.id   7908294284c6d607f46c510638b93a7d
#
_cell.length_a   1.000
_cell.length_b   1.000
_cell.length_c   1.000
_cell.angle_alpha   90.00
_cell.angle_beta   90.00
_cell.angle_gamma   90.00
#
_symmetry.space_group_name_H-M   'P 1'
#
loop_
_entity.id
_entity.type
_entity.pdbx_description
1 polymer ?
#
loop_
_entity_poly.entity_id
_entity_poly.type
_entity_poly.pdbx_seq_one_letter_code
_entity_poly.pdbx_strand_id
1 'polypeptide(L)'
;GAGKTTLMLTLANALQKKGCEVVFNSAEESIYQIKMTAERLELHQPFKLGNESNVPMLMKGCDKLRKANPDRPFFLIVDSLQCMDDGHFSTGRITTATAERSLQILTTYAKKHAVNIIVIGQVNKSGQMAGSNKLKHMVDQHIHLSIEQKDEELKGARILETLKNRFG
;
A
#
# COMPACT_ATOMS: atom_id res chain seq x y z
N GLY A 1 2.23 -11.95 -11.23
CA GLY A 1 2.15 -11.48 -9.85
C GLY A 1 1.06 -12.17 -9.05
N ALA A 2 1.16 -12.18 -7.71
CA ALA A 2 0.19 -12.84 -6.82
C ALA A 2 -1.19 -12.14 -6.73
N GLY A 3 -1.35 -10.97 -7.36
CA GLY A 3 -2.59 -10.20 -7.36
C GLY A 3 -2.72 -9.20 -6.19
N LYS A 4 -1.61 -8.69 -5.68
CA LYS A 4 -1.60 -7.69 -4.58
C LYS A 4 -2.40 -6.44 -4.93
N THR A 5 -2.14 -5.83 -6.08
CA THR A 5 -2.86 -4.63 -6.57
C THR A 5 -4.35 -4.90 -6.70
N THR A 6 -4.74 -6.03 -7.30
CA THR A 6 -6.16 -6.45 -7.42
C THR A 6 -6.84 -6.56 -6.05
N LEU A 7 -6.20 -7.23 -5.09
CA LEU A 7 -6.73 -7.39 -3.74
C LEU A 7 -6.90 -6.02 -3.05
N MET A 8 -5.92 -5.14 -3.20
CA MET A 8 -5.97 -3.82 -2.56
C MET A 8 -6.97 -2.87 -3.21
N LEU A 9 -7.18 -2.94 -4.52
CA LEU A 9 -8.26 -2.20 -5.20
C LEU A 9 -9.64 -2.67 -4.73
N THR A 10 -9.83 -3.98 -4.61
CA THR A 10 -11.08 -4.56 -4.08
C THR A 10 -11.31 -4.11 -2.63
N LEU A 11 -10.27 -4.10 -1.80
CA LEU A 11 -10.34 -3.59 -0.43
C LEU A 11 -10.68 -2.10 -0.40
N ALA A 12 -10.04 -1.27 -1.23
CA ALA A 12 -10.33 0.17 -1.34
C ALA A 12 -11.82 0.42 -1.66
N ASN A 13 -12.35 -0.33 -2.62
CA ASN A 13 -13.77 -0.27 -2.97
C ASN A 13 -14.68 -0.65 -1.80
N ALA A 14 -14.37 -1.72 -1.09
CA ALA A 14 -15.16 -2.18 0.06
C ALA A 14 -15.11 -1.18 1.24
N LEU A 15 -13.94 -0.61 1.54
CA LEU A 15 -13.79 0.41 2.58
C LEU A 15 -14.54 1.70 2.24
N GLN A 16 -14.46 2.16 0.98
CA GLN A 16 -15.20 3.32 0.51
C GLN A 16 -16.72 3.10 0.65
N LYS A 17 -17.21 1.92 0.28
CA LYS A 17 -18.63 1.53 0.46
C LYS A 17 -19.06 1.58 1.93
N LYS A 18 -18.16 1.31 2.86
CA LYS A 18 -18.40 1.38 4.32
C LYS A 18 -18.29 2.81 4.88
N GLY A 19 -18.10 3.82 4.05
CA GLY A 19 -18.05 5.22 4.47
C GLY A 19 -16.66 5.72 4.86
N CYS A 20 -15.60 4.95 4.65
CA CYS A 20 -14.24 5.42 4.85
C CYS A 20 -13.82 6.41 3.75
N GLU A 21 -12.90 7.31 4.04
CA GLU A 21 -12.19 8.09 3.05
C GLU A 21 -10.95 7.30 2.60
N VAL A 22 -10.92 6.89 1.34
CA VAL A 22 -9.88 5.98 0.84
C VAL A 22 -9.09 6.64 -0.29
N VAL A 23 -7.76 6.59 -0.17
CA VAL A 23 -6.81 6.97 -1.22
C VAL A 23 -6.02 5.73 -1.63
N PHE A 24 -6.08 5.37 -2.90
CA PHE A 24 -5.20 4.38 -3.50
C PHE A 24 -4.13 5.12 -4.31
N ASN A 25 -2.89 5.11 -3.83
CA ASN A 25 -1.78 5.78 -4.49
C ASN A 25 -0.86 4.75 -5.13
N SER A 26 -0.78 4.76 -6.46
CA SER A 26 0.15 3.92 -7.22
C SER A 26 1.34 4.75 -7.70
N ALA A 27 2.54 4.38 -7.27
CA ALA A 27 3.79 4.89 -7.82
C ALA A 27 4.38 3.96 -8.90
N GLU A 28 3.77 2.80 -9.14
CA GLU A 28 4.22 1.79 -10.09
C GLU A 28 3.41 1.84 -11.40
N GLU A 29 2.08 1.90 -11.29
CA GLU A 29 1.15 1.94 -12.42
C GLU A 29 0.55 3.33 -12.59
N SER A 30 0.28 3.73 -13.82
CA SER A 30 -0.41 4.97 -14.11
C SER A 30 -1.88 4.94 -13.62
N ILE A 31 -2.45 6.11 -13.33
CA ILE A 31 -3.87 6.23 -12.97
C ILE A 31 -4.78 5.59 -14.02
N TYR A 32 -4.39 5.67 -15.29
CA TYR A 32 -5.16 5.06 -16.40
C TYR A 32 -5.20 3.55 -16.29
N GLN A 33 -4.05 2.90 -16.04
CA GLN A 33 -3.97 1.44 -15.86
C GLN A 33 -4.77 0.96 -14.64
N ILE A 34 -4.69 1.72 -13.53
CA ILE A 34 -5.48 1.43 -12.33
C ILE A 34 -6.99 1.54 -12.61
N LYS A 35 -7.42 2.58 -13.34
CA LYS A 35 -8.82 2.72 -13.77
C LYS A 35 -9.30 1.55 -14.61
N MET A 36 -8.54 1.15 -15.63
CA MET A 36 -8.88 -0.03 -16.44
C MET A 36 -9.01 -1.30 -15.60
N THR A 37 -8.13 -1.47 -14.60
CA THR A 37 -8.22 -2.61 -13.69
C THR A 37 -9.46 -2.53 -12.80
N ALA A 38 -9.77 -1.36 -12.27
CA ALA A 38 -10.98 -1.15 -11.47
C ALA A 38 -12.27 -1.39 -12.27
N GLU A 39 -12.33 -0.92 -13.51
CA GLU A 39 -13.44 -1.19 -14.42
C GLU A 39 -13.61 -2.69 -14.72
N ARG A 40 -12.52 -3.39 -15.04
CA ARG A 40 -12.53 -4.85 -15.27
C ARG A 40 -12.99 -5.64 -14.03
N LEU A 41 -12.75 -5.11 -12.84
CA LEU A 41 -13.17 -5.71 -11.56
C LEU A 41 -14.55 -5.21 -11.10
N GLU A 42 -15.23 -4.38 -11.89
CA GLU A 42 -16.52 -3.79 -11.57
C GLU A 42 -16.54 -3.03 -10.24
N LEU A 43 -15.46 -2.29 -9.95
CA LEU A 43 -15.32 -1.50 -8.72
C LEU A 43 -15.95 -0.11 -8.93
N HIS A 44 -17.13 0.11 -8.38
CA HIS A 44 -17.94 1.31 -8.67
C HIS A 44 -17.87 2.40 -7.58
N GLN A 45 -17.19 2.15 -6.46
CA GLN A 45 -17.10 3.15 -5.39
C GLN A 45 -16.09 4.24 -5.73
N PRO A 46 -16.38 5.52 -5.40
CA PRO A 46 -15.55 6.66 -5.79
C PRO A 46 -14.35 6.88 -4.85
N PHE A 47 -13.55 5.84 -4.58
CA PHE A 47 -12.29 6.04 -3.86
C PHE A 47 -11.30 6.84 -4.70
N LYS A 48 -10.42 7.59 -4.05
CA LYS A 48 -9.49 8.48 -4.73
C LYS A 48 -8.26 7.74 -5.25
N LEU A 49 -7.86 8.10 -6.47
CA LEU A 49 -6.63 7.59 -7.09
C LEU A 49 -5.54 8.66 -7.06
N GLY A 50 -4.36 8.29 -6.60
CA GLY A 50 -3.14 9.09 -6.63
C GLY A 50 -2.05 8.42 -7.45
N ASN A 51 -1.11 9.24 -7.94
CA ASN A 51 0.09 8.79 -8.65
C ASN A 51 1.31 9.63 -8.18
N GLU A 52 1.38 9.86 -6.86
CA GLU A 52 2.45 10.63 -6.26
C GLU A 52 3.55 9.69 -5.76
N SER A 53 4.77 9.86 -6.26
CA SER A 53 5.93 9.08 -5.81
C SER A 53 6.63 9.70 -4.61
N ASN A 54 6.52 11.02 -4.42
CA ASN A 54 7.17 11.73 -3.32
C ASN A 54 6.32 11.64 -2.04
N VAL A 55 6.81 10.93 -1.03
CA VAL A 55 6.08 10.69 0.22
C VAL A 55 5.70 11.97 0.95
N PRO A 56 6.57 12.97 1.15
CA PRO A 56 6.18 14.26 1.73
C PRO A 56 5.02 14.95 1.02
N MET A 57 5.01 14.92 -0.32
CA MET A 57 3.93 15.51 -1.12
C MET A 57 2.63 14.71 -0.99
N LEU A 58 2.74 13.38 -1.00
CA LEU A 58 1.59 12.49 -0.75
C LEU A 58 0.94 12.79 0.60
N MET A 59 1.75 12.95 1.67
CA MET A 59 1.23 13.28 3.00
C MET A 59 0.50 14.63 3.05
N LYS A 60 1.00 15.64 2.33
CA LYS A 60 0.29 16.95 2.19
C LYS A 60 -1.07 16.78 1.50
N GLY A 61 -1.14 15.92 0.48
CA GLY A 61 -2.39 15.59 -0.20
C GLY A 61 -3.39 14.89 0.74
N CYS A 62 -2.91 13.89 1.48
CA CYS A 62 -3.70 13.17 2.48
C CYS A 62 -4.23 14.09 3.59
N ASP A 63 -3.43 15.06 4.05
CA ASP A 63 -3.86 16.04 5.05
C ASP A 63 -5.05 16.87 4.59
N LYS A 64 -5.06 17.30 3.33
CA LYS A 64 -6.18 18.07 2.76
C LYS A 64 -7.47 17.24 2.77
N LEU A 65 -7.38 15.98 2.33
CA LEU A 65 -8.54 15.08 2.25
C LEU A 65 -9.07 14.72 3.65
N ARG A 66 -8.18 14.40 4.58
CA ARG A 66 -8.53 14.07 5.96
C ARG A 66 -9.20 15.23 6.68
N LYS A 67 -8.69 16.46 6.51
CA LYS A 67 -9.28 17.67 7.10
C LYS A 67 -10.64 18.01 6.50
N ALA A 68 -10.86 17.70 5.22
CA ALA A 68 -12.16 17.91 4.56
C ALA A 68 -13.22 16.92 5.04
N ASN A 69 -12.82 15.74 5.55
CA ASN A 69 -13.72 14.69 6.03
C ASN A 69 -13.26 14.15 7.41
N PRO A 70 -13.27 14.99 8.48
CA PRO A 70 -12.64 14.65 9.75
C PRO A 70 -13.31 13.49 10.50
N ASP A 71 -14.60 13.24 10.24
CA ASP A 71 -15.39 12.20 10.90
C ASP A 71 -15.33 10.84 10.19
N ARG A 72 -14.66 10.78 9.04
CA ARG A 72 -14.52 9.52 8.26
C ARG A 72 -13.21 8.83 8.59
N PRO A 73 -13.19 7.52 8.87
CA PRO A 73 -11.95 6.76 8.96
C PRO A 73 -11.14 6.91 7.67
N PHE A 74 -9.87 7.26 7.80
CA PHE A 74 -9.00 7.51 6.64
C PHE A 74 -8.09 6.31 6.37
N PHE A 75 -8.05 5.89 5.10
CA PHE A 75 -7.19 4.82 4.62
C PHE A 75 -6.33 5.30 3.44
N LEU A 76 -5.03 5.08 3.54
CA LEU A 76 -4.09 5.25 2.44
C LEU A 76 -3.53 3.88 2.05
N ILE A 77 -3.62 3.54 0.77
CA ILE A 77 -2.98 2.36 0.18
C ILE A 77 -1.86 2.82 -0.73
N VAL A 78 -0.64 2.33 -0.54
CA VAL A 78 0.55 2.69 -1.32
C VAL A 78 1.05 1.47 -2.10
N ASP A 79 1.05 1.56 -3.42
CA ASP A 79 1.52 0.52 -4.35
C ASP A 79 2.60 1.09 -5.28
N SER A 80 3.86 0.79 -5.08
CA SER A 80 4.52 0.00 -4.04
C SER A 80 5.57 0.85 -3.32
N LEU A 81 5.96 0.41 -2.13
CA LEU A 81 6.97 1.11 -1.30
C LEU A 81 8.29 1.34 -2.04
N GLN A 82 8.70 0.37 -2.86
CA GLN A 82 9.97 0.42 -3.59
C GLN A 82 10.01 1.51 -4.67
N CYS A 83 8.86 2.02 -5.08
CA CYS A 83 8.74 3.10 -6.07
C CYS A 83 8.60 4.48 -5.42
N MET A 84 8.59 4.56 -4.07
CA MET A 84 8.42 5.82 -3.35
C MET A 84 9.75 6.53 -3.13
N ASP A 85 9.72 7.85 -3.31
CA ASP A 85 10.81 8.78 -3.01
C ASP A 85 10.53 9.47 -1.67
N ASP A 86 11.52 9.48 -0.78
CA ASP A 86 11.42 10.11 0.53
C ASP A 86 11.73 11.63 0.52
N GLY A 87 12.04 12.18 -0.65
CA GLY A 87 12.42 13.59 -0.82
C GLY A 87 13.82 13.93 -0.28
N HIS A 88 14.64 12.94 0.07
CA HIS A 88 16.00 13.16 0.59
C HIS A 88 16.96 13.65 -0.49
N PHE A 89 16.83 13.13 -1.72
CA PHE A 89 17.65 13.54 -2.84
C PHE A 89 16.84 14.41 -3.81
N SER A 90 17.38 15.57 -4.18
CA SER A 90 16.74 16.47 -5.17
C SER A 90 16.56 15.83 -6.55
N THR A 91 17.33 14.77 -6.85
CA THR A 91 17.25 14.02 -8.09
C THR A 91 16.17 12.92 -8.10
N GLY A 92 15.44 12.71 -7.00
CA GLY A 92 14.49 11.60 -6.87
C GLY A 92 15.13 10.20 -6.90
N ARG A 93 16.43 10.10 -6.57
CA ARG A 93 17.14 8.82 -6.58
C ARG A 93 16.59 7.87 -5.52
N ILE A 94 16.12 6.69 -5.96
CA ILE A 94 15.61 5.62 -5.10
C ILE A 94 16.73 4.62 -4.79
N THR A 95 16.92 4.33 -3.50
CA THR A 95 17.87 3.36 -2.98
C THR A 95 17.19 2.44 -1.97
N THR A 96 17.85 1.40 -1.51
CA THR A 96 17.31 0.55 -0.42
C THR A 96 16.99 1.34 0.84
N ALA A 97 17.83 2.32 1.19
CA ALA A 97 17.61 3.21 2.32
C ALA A 97 16.40 4.15 2.10
N THR A 98 16.07 4.48 0.85
CA THR A 98 14.88 5.29 0.51
C THR A 98 13.60 4.59 0.96
N ALA A 99 13.47 3.28 0.76
CA ALA A 99 12.30 2.52 1.20
C ALA A 99 12.13 2.55 2.74
N GLU A 100 13.23 2.45 3.49
CA GLU A 100 13.19 2.56 4.96
C GLU A 100 12.74 3.94 5.41
N ARG A 101 13.32 5.02 4.84
CA ARG A 101 12.94 6.39 5.18
C ARG A 101 11.51 6.71 4.76
N SER A 102 11.07 6.26 3.59
CA SER A 102 9.69 6.37 3.14
C SER A 102 8.72 5.71 4.11
N LEU A 103 9.01 4.48 4.53
CA LEU A 103 8.19 3.77 5.51
C LEU A 103 8.19 4.46 6.88
N GLN A 104 9.32 5.05 7.29
CA GLN A 104 9.42 5.82 8.54
C GLN A 104 8.50 7.05 8.51
N ILE A 105 8.45 7.77 7.39
CA ILE A 105 7.54 8.92 7.24
C ILE A 105 6.09 8.44 7.32
N LEU A 106 5.74 7.38 6.59
CA LEU A 106 4.39 6.82 6.56
C LEU A 106 3.93 6.33 7.94
N THR A 107 4.77 5.59 8.67
CA THR A 107 4.43 5.08 10.00
C THR A 107 4.34 6.19 11.04
N THR A 108 5.19 7.21 10.95
CA THR A 108 5.11 8.41 11.81
C THR A 108 3.82 9.17 11.57
N TYR A 109 3.46 9.36 10.31
CA TYR A 109 2.20 10.01 9.91
C TYR A 109 0.98 9.22 10.42
N ALA A 110 0.96 7.90 10.22
CA ALA A 110 -0.13 7.04 10.66
C ALA A 110 -0.38 7.17 12.17
N LYS A 111 0.68 7.10 12.98
CA LYS A 111 0.60 7.24 14.43
C LYS A 111 0.16 8.63 14.87
N LYS A 112 0.73 9.67 14.26
CA LYS A 112 0.43 11.07 14.60
C LYS A 112 -1.05 11.42 14.38
N HIS A 113 -1.64 10.86 13.33
CA HIS A 113 -2.99 11.24 12.89
C HIS A 113 -4.04 10.14 13.10
N ALA A 114 -3.67 9.01 13.72
CA ALA A 114 -4.55 7.85 13.95
C ALA A 114 -5.23 7.39 12.64
N VAL A 115 -4.46 7.31 11.54
CA VAL A 115 -4.95 6.87 10.23
C VAL A 115 -4.39 5.49 9.86
N ASN A 116 -5.08 4.80 8.97
CA ASN A 116 -4.66 3.49 8.49
C ASN A 116 -3.85 3.62 7.21
N ILE A 117 -2.64 3.07 7.19
CA ILE A 117 -1.80 3.04 6.00
C ILE A 117 -1.46 1.59 5.68
N ILE A 118 -1.79 1.17 4.46
CA ILE A 118 -1.45 -0.14 3.92
C ILE A 118 -0.38 0.06 2.85
N VAL A 119 0.75 -0.62 3.01
CA VAL A 119 1.88 -0.48 2.09
C VAL A 119 2.13 -1.82 1.40
N ILE A 120 2.09 -1.83 0.08
CA ILE A 120 2.46 -2.99 -0.72
C ILE A 120 3.99 -3.01 -0.85
N GLY A 121 4.59 -4.13 -0.41
CA GLY A 121 6.00 -4.42 -0.63
C GLY A 121 6.17 -5.51 -1.68
N GLN A 122 7.21 -5.39 -2.50
CA GLN A 122 7.60 -6.44 -3.44
C GLN A 122 8.62 -7.36 -2.77
N VAL A 123 8.52 -8.65 -3.05
CA VAL A 123 9.51 -9.65 -2.67
C VAL A 123 10.39 -9.99 -3.87
N ASN A 124 11.66 -10.25 -3.62
CA ASN A 124 12.59 -10.75 -4.63
C ASN A 124 12.27 -12.22 -4.98
N LYS A 125 13.01 -12.79 -5.95
CA LYS A 125 12.85 -14.19 -6.38
C LYS A 125 13.06 -15.21 -5.26
N SER A 126 13.78 -14.86 -4.19
CA SER A 126 13.97 -15.72 -3.01
C SER A 126 12.85 -15.57 -1.97
N GLY A 127 11.76 -14.85 -2.27
CA GLY A 127 10.65 -14.62 -1.34
C GLY A 127 10.96 -13.63 -0.22
N GLN A 128 12.14 -13.01 -0.25
CA GLN A 128 12.51 -11.99 0.74
C GLN A 128 12.05 -10.61 0.27
N MET A 129 11.59 -9.80 1.19
CA MET A 129 11.26 -8.39 0.91
C MET A 129 12.54 -7.68 0.46
N ALA A 130 12.47 -7.01 -0.70
CA ALA A 130 13.57 -6.17 -1.17
C ALA A 130 13.75 -5.02 -0.17
N GLY A 131 14.79 -5.12 0.63
CA GLY A 131 15.03 -4.29 1.81
C GLY A 131 15.21 -5.15 3.06
N SER A 132 15.79 -4.59 4.09
CA SER A 132 16.17 -5.31 5.29
C SER A 132 14.97 -5.88 6.05
N ASN A 133 15.19 -6.89 6.89
CA ASN A 133 14.24 -7.33 7.92
C ASN A 133 13.71 -6.16 8.79
N LYS A 134 14.40 -5.04 8.78
CA LYS A 134 14.06 -3.81 9.47
C LYS A 134 12.67 -3.28 9.07
N LEU A 135 12.29 -3.33 7.79
CA LEU A 135 10.96 -2.89 7.33
C LEU A 135 9.82 -3.66 8.02
N LYS A 136 10.00 -4.97 8.24
CA LYS A 136 9.02 -5.82 8.92
C LYS A 136 8.81 -5.41 10.39
N HIS A 137 9.86 -4.88 11.03
CA HIS A 137 9.77 -4.43 12.43
C HIS A 137 9.07 -3.07 12.57
N MET A 138 9.06 -2.26 11.50
CA MET A 138 8.49 -0.91 11.52
C MET A 138 6.96 -0.89 11.45
N VAL A 139 6.34 -1.96 10.94
CA VAL A 139 4.88 -2.06 10.78
C VAL A 139 4.22 -2.81 11.94
N ASP A 140 2.95 -2.53 12.17
CA ASP A 140 2.17 -3.21 13.22
C ASP A 140 1.70 -4.59 12.75
N GLN A 141 1.41 -4.73 11.47
CA GLN A 141 0.99 -5.98 10.85
C GLN A 141 1.78 -6.25 9.57
N HIS A 142 2.17 -7.51 9.36
CA HIS A 142 2.79 -7.98 8.13
C HIS A 142 2.03 -9.18 7.61
N ILE A 143 1.46 -9.02 6.42
CA ILE A 143 0.71 -10.06 5.72
C ILE A 143 1.46 -10.43 4.44
N HIS A 144 1.60 -11.72 4.19
CA HIS A 144 2.21 -12.26 2.99
C HIS A 144 1.14 -12.85 2.07
N LEU A 145 1.16 -12.46 0.80
CA LEU A 145 0.32 -13.04 -0.25
C LEU A 145 1.19 -13.84 -1.21
N SER A 146 0.95 -15.13 -1.32
CA SER A 146 1.63 -16.05 -2.21
C SER A 146 0.66 -16.83 -3.09
N ILE A 147 1.22 -17.52 -4.08
CA ILE A 147 0.50 -18.51 -4.89
C ILE A 147 1.08 -19.88 -4.53
N GLU A 148 0.23 -20.81 -4.09
CA GLU A 148 0.64 -22.18 -3.78
C GLU A 148 1.09 -22.89 -5.07
N GLN A 149 2.26 -23.54 -5.01
CA GLN A 149 2.86 -24.23 -6.15
C GLN A 149 3.27 -25.66 -5.84
N LYS A 150 3.37 -26.02 -4.55
CA LYS A 150 3.91 -27.30 -4.09
C LYS A 150 2.83 -28.30 -3.77
N ASP A 151 1.74 -27.84 -3.18
CA ASP A 151 0.60 -28.68 -2.82
C ASP A 151 -0.28 -28.88 -4.06
N GLU A 152 -0.42 -30.11 -4.53
CA GLU A 152 -1.18 -30.45 -5.74
C GLU A 152 -2.68 -30.11 -5.62
N GLU A 153 -3.26 -30.21 -4.40
CA GLU A 153 -4.68 -29.90 -4.16
C GLU A 153 -4.94 -28.39 -4.14
N LEU A 154 -3.95 -27.60 -3.70
CA LEU A 154 -4.04 -26.15 -3.57
C LEU A 154 -3.31 -25.39 -4.68
N LYS A 155 -2.79 -26.08 -5.67
CA LYS A 155 -2.00 -25.49 -6.76
C LYS A 155 -2.71 -24.35 -7.46
N GLY A 156 -2.10 -23.17 -7.45
CA GLY A 156 -2.68 -21.95 -8.00
C GLY A 156 -3.55 -21.17 -7.02
N ALA A 157 -3.87 -21.70 -5.86
CA ALA A 157 -4.58 -20.99 -4.81
C ALA A 157 -3.73 -19.80 -4.30
N ARG A 158 -4.42 -18.70 -3.95
CA ARG A 158 -3.78 -17.56 -3.29
C ARG A 158 -3.86 -17.74 -1.78
N ILE A 159 -2.70 -17.79 -1.16
CA ILE A 159 -2.56 -17.95 0.29
C ILE A 159 -2.25 -16.59 0.90
N LEU A 160 -3.06 -16.19 1.88
CA LEU A 160 -2.85 -15.00 2.68
C LEU A 160 -2.41 -15.42 4.08
N GLU A 161 -1.18 -15.11 4.44
CA GLU A 161 -0.56 -15.51 5.71
C GLU A 161 -0.19 -14.30 6.54
N THR A 162 -0.58 -14.29 7.82
CA THR A 162 -0.17 -13.26 8.77
C THR A 162 1.16 -13.66 9.41
N LEU A 163 2.22 -12.94 9.07
CA LEU A 163 3.58 -13.18 9.59
C LEU A 163 3.88 -12.39 10.86
N LYS A 164 3.16 -11.29 11.07
CA LYS A 164 3.25 -10.45 12.27
C LYS A 164 1.90 -9.78 12.51
N ASN A 165 1.46 -9.78 13.75
CA ASN A 165 0.34 -8.99 14.22
C ASN A 165 0.65 -8.50 15.65
N ARG A 166 0.72 -7.17 15.84
CA ARG A 166 1.03 -6.56 17.14
C ARG A 166 -0.18 -6.57 18.09
N PHE A 167 -1.37 -6.66 17.56
CA PHE A 167 -2.60 -6.46 18.30
C PHE A 167 -3.46 -7.72 18.50
N GLY A 168 -2.92 -8.91 18.21
CA GLY A 168 -3.66 -10.15 18.45
C GLY A 168 -3.12 -11.37 17.75
#